data_58a3f4203ef9ed3445f64b2463e1d0d7
#
_entry.id   58a3f4203ef9ed3445f64b2463e1d0d7
#
_cell.length_a   1.000
_cell.length_b   1.000
_cell.length_c   1.000
_cell.angle_alpha   90.00
_cell.angle_beta   90.00
_cell.angle_gamma   90.00
#
_symmetry.space_group_name_H-M   'P 1'
#
loop_
_entity.id
_entity.type
_entity.pdbx_description
1 polymer ?
#
loop_
_entity_poly.entity_id
_entity_poly.type
_entity_poly.pdbx_seq_one_letter_code
_entity_poly.pdbx_strand_id
1 'polypeptide(L)'
;MRWESGKTRRQEDDSPWVDTHVHILPPRRMAGLVRWVKKFTPGFPVSEDITSDEILASIRDSDIPYFFNLVFPLWEEETEDLNRFNRDLCADIPEAIPFGSVHIETPDKGGETRRCIEEYGFMGMKLHPFAQRFPAFGPEMRPMFEVLNEHHRPFLVHTGFDVFYGMYMDLEEMEATVRDYPDMQLVAVHAVFPRFKLVHRLLAEYPNFWLDMTNSISCMRLYEDIKDNRDNLPPMATSLEMDDVRENYDDFFRLFEDFPERIMYGTDFPVGFGYHPALLDDLRFFGFSRDVEEQLLFKAVHNLLSRCGHPDTLASLEGI
;
A
#
# COMPACT_ATOMS: atom_id res chain seq x y z
N MET A 1 3.10 0.82 18.69
CA MET A 1 2.61 -0.34 17.92
C MET A 1 1.57 -1.04 18.73
N ARG A 2 0.38 -1.16 18.20
CA ARG A 2 -0.78 -1.70 18.88
C ARG A 2 -1.06 -3.10 18.38
N TRP A 3 -0.22 -4.05 18.80
CA TRP A 3 -0.34 -5.46 18.44
C TRP A 3 -1.04 -6.29 19.52
N GLU A 4 -1.66 -5.65 20.51
CA GLU A 4 -2.43 -6.38 21.51
C GLU A 4 -3.73 -6.89 20.88
N SER A 5 -3.91 -8.19 20.91
CA SER A 5 -5.08 -8.91 20.43
C SER A 5 -6.32 -8.64 21.31
N GLY A 6 -6.73 -7.40 21.38
CA GLY A 6 -8.07 -7.05 21.82
C GLY A 6 -9.00 -7.43 20.68
N LYS A 7 -9.85 -8.46 20.89
CA LYS A 7 -10.91 -8.84 19.97
C LYS A 7 -11.98 -7.74 19.90
N THR A 8 -11.64 -6.60 19.31
CA THR A 8 -12.66 -5.67 18.84
C THR A 8 -13.05 -6.14 17.44
N ARG A 9 -14.07 -7.01 17.37
CA ARG A 9 -14.75 -7.28 16.10
C ARG A 9 -15.26 -5.96 15.53
N ARG A 10 -15.21 -5.82 14.20
CA ARG A 10 -16.00 -4.81 13.49
C ARG A 10 -17.41 -4.81 14.06
N GLN A 11 -17.96 -3.63 14.28
CA GLN A 11 -19.38 -3.49 14.66
C GLN A 11 -20.23 -3.70 13.39
N GLU A 12 -21.47 -4.17 13.54
CA GLU A 12 -22.39 -4.41 12.41
C GLU A 12 -22.60 -3.17 11.53
N ASP A 13 -22.34 -1.97 12.07
CA ASP A 13 -22.48 -0.68 11.37
C ASP A 13 -21.15 -0.19 10.72
N ASP A 14 -20.05 -0.93 10.80
CA ASP A 14 -18.78 -0.52 10.20
C ASP A 14 -18.83 -0.67 8.68
N SER A 15 -18.28 0.33 7.95
CA SER A 15 -18.15 0.29 6.50
C SER A 15 -17.34 -0.94 6.05
N PRO A 16 -17.66 -1.59 4.91
CA PRO A 16 -16.83 -2.66 4.38
C PRO A 16 -15.41 -2.11 4.17
N TRP A 17 -14.40 -2.98 4.35
CA TRP A 17 -13.00 -2.59 4.17
C TRP A 17 -12.31 -3.52 3.19
N VAL A 18 -11.80 -2.96 2.10
CA VAL A 18 -10.84 -3.63 1.22
C VAL A 18 -9.45 -3.20 1.66
N ASP A 19 -8.66 -4.11 2.23
CA ASP A 19 -7.30 -3.81 2.66
C ASP A 19 -6.38 -3.71 1.43
N THR A 20 -5.95 -2.51 1.09
CA THR A 20 -5.14 -2.27 -0.12
C THR A 20 -3.66 -2.63 0.03
N HIS A 21 -3.25 -3.18 1.19
CA HIS A 21 -1.83 -3.44 1.42
C HIS A 21 -1.57 -4.60 2.37
N VAL A 22 -1.45 -5.79 1.81
CA VAL A 22 -1.09 -7.01 2.55
C VAL A 22 0.10 -7.69 1.88
N HIS A 23 0.94 -8.33 2.68
CA HIS A 23 2.07 -9.10 2.22
C HIS A 23 1.96 -10.56 2.65
N ILE A 24 1.55 -11.44 1.74
CA ILE A 24 1.71 -12.88 1.88
C ILE A 24 2.80 -13.31 0.91
N LEU A 25 3.95 -13.68 1.44
CA LEU A 25 5.15 -14.03 0.69
C LEU A 25 5.53 -15.50 0.92
N PRO A 26 6.37 -16.11 0.07
CA PRO A 26 6.94 -17.42 0.35
C PRO A 26 7.57 -17.44 1.76
N PRO A 27 7.48 -18.56 2.51
CA PRO A 27 7.86 -18.61 3.93
C PRO A 27 9.26 -18.05 4.24
N ARG A 28 10.24 -18.35 3.39
CA ARG A 28 11.62 -17.84 3.55
C ARG A 28 11.69 -16.31 3.39
N ARG A 29 10.90 -15.76 2.47
CA ARG A 29 10.83 -14.32 2.22
C ARG A 29 10.07 -13.61 3.34
N MET A 30 9.00 -14.21 3.85
CA MET A 30 8.24 -13.71 5.00
C MET A 30 9.11 -13.64 6.25
N ALA A 31 9.84 -14.72 6.57
CA ALA A 31 10.79 -14.74 7.68
C ALA A 31 11.89 -13.65 7.54
N GLY A 32 12.37 -13.42 6.33
CA GLY A 32 13.31 -12.34 6.02
C GLY A 32 12.72 -10.94 6.28
N LEU A 33 11.50 -10.70 5.86
CA LEU A 33 10.79 -9.45 6.04
C LEU A 33 10.54 -9.16 7.53
N VAL A 34 10.02 -10.12 8.28
CA VAL A 34 9.80 -9.98 9.74
C VAL A 34 11.12 -9.72 10.48
N ARG A 35 12.20 -10.44 10.14
CA ARG A 35 13.53 -10.18 10.70
C ARG A 35 14.05 -8.78 10.42
N TRP A 36 13.79 -8.29 9.21
CA TRP A 36 14.16 -6.93 8.83
C TRP A 36 13.42 -5.90 9.70
N VAL A 37 12.10 -6.04 9.86
CA VAL A 37 11.30 -5.14 10.72
C VAL A 37 11.78 -5.17 12.18
N LYS A 38 12.10 -6.34 12.72
CA LYS A 38 12.61 -6.49 14.10
C LYS A 38 13.91 -5.73 14.37
N LYS A 39 14.72 -5.42 13.33
CA LYS A 39 15.93 -4.60 13.49
C LYS A 39 15.60 -3.15 13.84
N PHE A 40 14.51 -2.62 13.31
CA PHE A 40 14.08 -1.24 13.52
C PHE A 40 13.05 -1.11 14.64
N THR A 41 12.37 -2.21 14.94
CA THR A 41 11.31 -2.27 15.93
C THR A 41 11.58 -3.40 16.91
N PRO A 42 12.43 -3.19 17.92
CA PRO A 42 12.63 -4.16 18.99
C PRO A 42 11.31 -4.50 19.68
N GLY A 43 11.02 -5.80 19.83
CA GLY A 43 9.75 -6.26 20.41
C GLY A 43 8.59 -6.34 19.42
N PHE A 44 8.86 -6.24 18.10
CA PHE A 44 7.85 -6.51 17.08
C PHE A 44 7.24 -7.91 17.27
N PRO A 45 5.92 -8.04 17.43
CA PRO A 45 5.30 -9.24 17.99
C PRO A 45 5.13 -10.39 16.99
N VAL A 46 5.22 -10.09 15.68
CA VAL A 46 5.01 -11.10 14.64
C VAL A 46 6.15 -12.11 14.65
N SER A 47 5.82 -13.41 14.60
CA SER A 47 6.80 -14.49 14.50
C SER A 47 7.47 -14.50 13.13
N GLU A 48 8.77 -14.85 13.08
CA GLU A 48 9.46 -15.12 11.81
C GLU A 48 8.91 -16.35 11.09
N ASP A 49 8.25 -17.24 11.84
CA ASP A 49 7.65 -18.47 11.31
C ASP A 49 6.17 -18.29 10.95
N ILE A 50 5.67 -17.04 10.94
CA ILE A 50 4.27 -16.77 10.56
C ILE A 50 3.96 -17.37 9.19
N THR A 51 2.87 -18.12 9.13
CA THR A 51 2.42 -18.82 7.92
C THR A 51 1.39 -18.00 7.14
N SER A 52 1.20 -18.32 5.87
CA SER A 52 0.13 -17.75 5.04
C SER A 52 -1.24 -17.99 5.67
N ASP A 53 -1.47 -19.18 6.24
CA ASP A 53 -2.73 -19.54 6.90
C ASP A 53 -3.02 -18.67 8.14
N GLU A 54 -1.99 -18.37 8.94
CA GLU A 54 -2.13 -17.48 10.10
C GLU A 54 -2.42 -16.03 9.67
N ILE A 55 -1.79 -15.56 8.60
CA ILE A 55 -2.10 -14.24 8.03
C ILE A 55 -3.55 -14.19 7.54
N LEU A 56 -3.98 -15.18 6.77
CA LEU A 56 -5.35 -15.29 6.27
C LEU A 56 -6.38 -15.41 7.39
N ALA A 57 -6.09 -16.21 8.42
CA ALA A 57 -6.95 -16.31 9.58
C ALA A 57 -7.14 -14.96 10.28
N SER A 58 -6.06 -14.18 10.43
CA SER A 58 -6.12 -12.83 11.03
C SER A 58 -6.95 -11.84 10.19
N ILE A 59 -6.83 -11.89 8.86
CA ILE A 59 -7.62 -11.08 7.94
C ILE A 59 -9.11 -11.44 8.06
N ARG A 60 -9.43 -12.72 8.03
CA ARG A 60 -10.80 -13.24 8.16
C ARG A 60 -11.41 -12.97 9.54
N ASP A 61 -10.63 -13.09 10.61
CA ASP A 61 -11.04 -12.74 11.97
C ASP A 61 -11.35 -11.25 12.15
N SER A 62 -10.83 -10.41 11.25
CA SER A 62 -11.07 -8.97 11.20
C SER A 62 -12.22 -8.58 10.26
N ASP A 63 -12.96 -9.56 9.71
CA ASP A 63 -14.05 -9.37 8.76
C ASP A 63 -13.66 -8.52 7.54
N ILE A 64 -12.44 -8.71 7.00
CA ILE A 64 -11.95 -8.07 5.80
C ILE A 64 -12.36 -8.91 4.58
N PRO A 65 -13.29 -8.43 3.75
CA PRO A 65 -13.84 -9.23 2.64
C PRO A 65 -12.86 -9.40 1.48
N TYR A 66 -11.99 -8.40 1.25
CA TYR A 66 -10.99 -8.43 0.18
C TYR A 66 -9.72 -7.71 0.59
N PHE A 67 -8.60 -8.15 0.01
CA PHE A 67 -7.30 -7.50 0.21
C PHE A 67 -6.41 -7.58 -1.03
N PHE A 68 -5.53 -6.59 -1.20
CA PHE A 68 -4.48 -6.62 -2.21
C PHE A 68 -3.29 -7.42 -1.67
N ASN A 69 -2.92 -8.52 -2.34
CA ASN A 69 -1.68 -9.20 -2.01
C ASN A 69 -0.52 -8.66 -2.84
N LEU A 70 0.41 -8.00 -2.17
CA LEU A 70 1.50 -7.26 -2.80
C LEU A 70 2.83 -8.01 -2.62
N VAL A 71 3.45 -8.36 -3.74
CA VAL A 71 4.76 -9.01 -3.76
C VAL A 71 5.79 -8.10 -4.41
N PHE A 72 7.07 -8.29 -4.12
CA PHE A 72 8.18 -7.60 -4.78
C PHE A 72 9.47 -8.44 -4.69
N PRO A 73 10.16 -8.70 -5.82
CA PRO A 73 11.43 -9.41 -5.84
C PRO A 73 12.56 -8.51 -5.33
N LEU A 74 13.51 -9.06 -4.58
CA LEU A 74 14.73 -8.34 -4.19
C LEU A 74 15.87 -8.54 -5.18
N TRP A 75 15.77 -9.57 -6.00
CA TRP A 75 16.71 -9.94 -7.05
C TRP A 75 15.94 -10.36 -8.30
N GLU A 76 16.58 -10.25 -9.44
CA GLU A 76 15.97 -10.58 -10.72
C GLU A 76 15.48 -12.03 -10.78
N GLU A 77 16.27 -12.97 -10.28
CA GLU A 77 15.99 -14.40 -10.30
C GLU A 77 14.72 -14.80 -9.53
N GLU A 78 14.23 -13.95 -8.65
CA GLU A 78 12.99 -14.19 -7.91
C GLU A 78 11.74 -13.77 -8.69
N THR A 79 11.86 -12.95 -9.73
CA THR A 79 10.72 -12.27 -10.37
C THR A 79 9.64 -13.25 -10.82
N GLU A 80 10.00 -14.21 -11.69
CA GLU A 80 9.01 -15.16 -12.20
C GLU A 80 8.48 -16.11 -11.10
N ASP A 81 9.33 -16.58 -10.22
CA ASP A 81 8.93 -17.50 -9.16
C ASP A 81 7.99 -16.83 -8.16
N LEU A 82 8.23 -15.56 -7.85
CA LEU A 82 7.40 -14.80 -6.93
C LEU A 82 6.03 -14.47 -7.54
N ASN A 83 5.97 -14.09 -8.81
CA ASN A 83 4.72 -13.89 -9.52
C ASN A 83 3.93 -15.20 -9.65
N ARG A 84 4.58 -16.32 -9.94
CA ARG A 84 3.95 -17.65 -9.93
C ARG A 84 3.41 -18.03 -8.56
N PHE A 85 4.21 -17.82 -7.51
CA PHE A 85 3.74 -18.04 -6.14
C PHE A 85 2.48 -17.25 -5.84
N ASN A 86 2.45 -15.96 -6.19
CA ASN A 86 1.30 -15.09 -5.95
C ASN A 86 0.06 -15.55 -6.73
N ARG A 87 0.23 -15.96 -7.99
CA ARG A 87 -0.84 -16.57 -8.79
C ARG A 87 -1.42 -17.82 -8.11
N ASP A 88 -0.54 -18.75 -7.73
CA ASP A 88 -0.96 -20.03 -7.17
C ASP A 88 -1.61 -19.86 -5.79
N LEU A 89 -1.07 -18.97 -4.96
CA LEU A 89 -1.64 -18.62 -3.66
C LEU A 89 -3.05 -18.02 -3.82
N CYS A 90 -3.20 -17.02 -4.68
CA CYS A 90 -4.44 -16.27 -4.80
C CYS A 90 -5.53 -17.05 -5.58
N ALA A 91 -5.16 -18.07 -6.37
CA ALA A 91 -6.13 -18.91 -7.07
C ALA A 91 -7.08 -19.65 -6.12
N ASP A 92 -6.61 -19.97 -4.90
CA ASP A 92 -7.39 -20.69 -3.87
C ASP A 92 -7.98 -19.74 -2.81
N ILE A 93 -7.76 -18.42 -2.94
CA ILE A 93 -8.18 -17.40 -1.97
C ILE A 93 -9.01 -16.34 -2.68
N PRO A 94 -10.34 -16.49 -2.73
CA PRO A 94 -11.21 -15.57 -3.48
C PRO A 94 -11.21 -14.13 -2.94
N GLU A 95 -10.79 -13.93 -1.69
CA GLU A 95 -10.64 -12.61 -1.06
C GLU A 95 -9.39 -11.86 -1.53
N ALA A 96 -8.41 -12.56 -2.13
CA ALA A 96 -7.13 -11.98 -2.53
C ALA A 96 -7.18 -11.38 -3.93
N ILE A 97 -6.76 -10.13 -4.05
CA ILE A 97 -6.57 -9.42 -5.32
C ILE A 97 -5.06 -9.34 -5.57
N PRO A 98 -4.51 -10.16 -6.49
CA PRO A 98 -3.06 -10.25 -6.67
C PRO A 98 -2.49 -9.09 -7.48
N PHE A 99 -1.30 -8.64 -7.08
CA PHE A 99 -0.44 -7.72 -7.83
C PHE A 99 0.89 -8.40 -8.17
N GLY A 100 1.36 -8.21 -9.39
CA GLY A 100 2.67 -8.69 -9.83
C GLY A 100 3.78 -7.72 -9.48
N SER A 101 5.01 -8.12 -9.79
CA SER A 101 6.18 -7.25 -9.65
C SER A 101 7.26 -7.63 -10.65
N VAL A 102 8.18 -6.69 -10.89
CA VAL A 102 9.40 -6.93 -11.68
C VAL A 102 10.61 -6.36 -10.95
N HIS A 103 11.80 -6.86 -11.30
CA HIS A 103 13.07 -6.27 -10.89
C HIS A 103 13.64 -5.39 -12.02
N ILE A 104 14.48 -4.40 -11.70
CA ILE A 104 15.09 -3.54 -12.72
C ILE A 104 15.94 -4.33 -13.72
N GLU A 105 16.54 -5.44 -13.29
CA GLU A 105 17.38 -6.31 -14.10
C GLU A 105 16.58 -7.38 -14.87
N THR A 106 15.26 -7.49 -14.67
CA THR A 106 14.42 -8.41 -15.46
C THR A 106 14.58 -8.09 -16.95
N PRO A 107 15.02 -9.04 -17.77
CA PRO A 107 15.38 -8.77 -19.17
C PRO A 107 14.20 -8.25 -20.00
N ASP A 108 13.03 -8.87 -19.84
CA ASP A 108 11.78 -8.51 -20.51
C ASP A 108 10.69 -8.12 -19.50
N LYS A 109 10.80 -6.89 -18.97
CA LYS A 109 9.83 -6.35 -18.01
C LYS A 109 8.44 -6.20 -18.62
N GLY A 110 8.37 -5.81 -19.88
CA GLY A 110 7.10 -5.70 -20.60
C GLY A 110 6.41 -7.04 -20.77
N GLY A 111 7.15 -8.08 -21.20
CA GLY A 111 6.63 -9.43 -21.33
C GLY A 111 6.20 -10.03 -19.98
N GLU A 112 6.98 -9.84 -18.92
CA GLU A 112 6.58 -10.32 -17.58
C GLU A 112 5.34 -9.56 -17.05
N THR A 113 5.27 -8.25 -17.25
CA THR A 113 4.08 -7.47 -16.88
C THR A 113 2.86 -7.95 -17.66
N ARG A 114 3.00 -8.18 -18.97
CA ARG A 114 1.91 -8.70 -19.82
C ARG A 114 1.46 -10.08 -19.35
N ARG A 115 2.39 -10.96 -19.01
CA ARG A 115 2.09 -12.28 -18.42
C ARG A 115 1.28 -12.15 -17.13
N CYS A 116 1.69 -11.25 -16.22
CA CYS A 116 0.95 -11.00 -14.99
C CYS A 116 -0.48 -10.55 -15.26
N ILE A 117 -0.69 -9.61 -16.19
CA ILE A 117 -1.99 -9.03 -16.47
C ILE A 117 -2.88 -10.01 -17.30
N GLU A 118 -2.37 -10.55 -18.41
CA GLU A 118 -3.17 -11.29 -19.38
C GLU A 118 -3.30 -12.79 -19.04
N GLU A 119 -2.23 -13.41 -18.52
CA GLU A 119 -2.23 -14.86 -18.27
C GLU A 119 -2.58 -15.19 -16.82
N TYR A 120 -2.08 -14.39 -15.85
CA TYR A 120 -2.31 -14.62 -14.41
C TYR A 120 -3.53 -13.87 -13.87
N GLY A 121 -4.08 -12.91 -14.65
CA GLY A 121 -5.24 -12.13 -14.26
C GLY A 121 -4.96 -11.16 -13.11
N PHE A 122 -3.73 -10.72 -12.95
CA PHE A 122 -3.38 -9.79 -11.89
C PHE A 122 -4.00 -8.41 -12.10
N MET A 123 -4.33 -7.75 -11.00
CA MET A 123 -4.94 -6.42 -11.04
C MET A 123 -3.97 -5.39 -11.58
N GLY A 124 -2.71 -5.44 -11.19
CA GLY A 124 -1.67 -4.49 -11.58
C GLY A 124 -0.29 -4.93 -11.12
N MET A 125 0.61 -3.95 -11.01
CA MET A 125 1.99 -4.19 -10.59
C MET A 125 2.35 -3.38 -9.35
N LYS A 126 3.23 -3.94 -8.51
CA LYS A 126 3.78 -3.29 -7.30
C LYS A 126 5.29 -3.19 -7.39
N LEU A 127 5.84 -2.04 -7.00
CA LEU A 127 7.28 -1.89 -6.74
C LEU A 127 7.53 -1.35 -5.33
N HIS A 128 8.64 -1.81 -4.74
CA HIS A 128 9.16 -1.28 -3.49
C HIS A 128 10.61 -0.81 -3.69
N PRO A 129 10.82 0.38 -4.31
CA PRO A 129 12.14 0.83 -4.78
C PRO A 129 13.19 0.84 -3.69
N PHE A 130 12.82 1.19 -2.45
CA PHE A 130 13.76 1.23 -1.33
C PHE A 130 14.22 -0.17 -0.89
N ALA A 131 13.33 -1.16 -0.88
CA ALA A 131 13.69 -2.55 -0.58
C ALA A 131 14.44 -3.21 -1.74
N GLN A 132 14.00 -2.94 -2.96
CA GLN A 132 14.59 -3.45 -4.20
C GLN A 132 15.88 -2.70 -4.61
N ARG A 133 16.12 -1.51 -4.02
CA ARG A 133 17.32 -0.68 -4.21
C ARG A 133 17.56 -0.20 -5.64
N PHE A 134 16.49 0.18 -6.33
CA PHE A 134 16.56 0.81 -7.65
C PHE A 134 15.50 1.91 -7.80
N PRO A 135 15.69 2.88 -8.71
CA PRO A 135 14.67 3.90 -8.97
C PRO A 135 13.42 3.25 -9.60
N ALA A 136 12.23 3.53 -8.99
CA ALA A 136 10.96 3.01 -9.51
C ALA A 136 10.54 3.66 -10.83
N PHE A 137 11.02 4.86 -11.06
CA PHE A 137 10.73 5.68 -12.25
C PHE A 137 12.00 5.81 -13.07
N GLY A 138 11.85 5.88 -14.36
CA GLY A 138 12.98 5.99 -15.26
C GLY A 138 12.86 5.12 -16.52
N PRO A 139 13.79 5.26 -17.45
CA PRO A 139 13.69 4.62 -18.75
C PRO A 139 13.69 3.10 -18.71
N GLU A 140 14.33 2.48 -17.72
CA GLU A 140 14.41 1.03 -17.58
C GLU A 140 13.06 0.41 -17.23
N MET A 141 12.14 1.18 -16.60
CA MET A 141 10.82 0.72 -16.19
C MET A 141 9.73 1.03 -17.22
N ARG A 142 10.02 1.80 -18.26
CA ARG A 142 9.06 2.15 -19.31
C ARG A 142 8.34 0.96 -19.93
N PRO A 143 8.99 -0.19 -20.23
CA PRO A 143 8.27 -1.35 -20.78
C PRO A 143 7.15 -1.86 -19.87
N MET A 144 7.29 -1.77 -18.54
CA MET A 144 6.21 -2.07 -17.60
C MET A 144 5.09 -1.02 -17.67
N PHE A 145 5.45 0.28 -17.67
CA PHE A 145 4.46 1.37 -17.73
C PHE A 145 3.64 1.35 -19.01
N GLU A 146 4.27 1.04 -20.15
CA GLU A 146 3.59 0.93 -21.44
C GLU A 146 2.50 -0.14 -21.41
N VAL A 147 2.78 -1.31 -20.83
CA VAL A 147 1.80 -2.39 -20.68
C VAL A 147 0.68 -2.00 -19.72
N LEU A 148 1.03 -1.40 -18.57
CA LEU A 148 0.02 -0.96 -17.60
C LEU A 148 -0.88 0.13 -18.16
N ASN A 149 -0.33 1.06 -18.94
CA ASN A 149 -1.08 2.11 -19.63
C ASN A 149 -2.00 1.52 -20.72
N GLU A 150 -1.49 0.58 -21.54
CA GLU A 150 -2.27 -0.13 -22.56
C GLU A 150 -3.50 -0.83 -21.96
N HIS A 151 -3.33 -1.43 -20.79
CA HIS A 151 -4.37 -2.22 -20.13
C HIS A 151 -5.15 -1.44 -19.06
N HIS A 152 -4.94 -0.13 -18.90
CA HIS A 152 -5.56 0.72 -17.89
C HIS A 152 -5.35 0.19 -16.46
N ARG A 153 -4.18 -0.41 -16.17
CA ARG A 153 -3.92 -1.10 -14.90
C ARG A 153 -3.23 -0.22 -13.86
N PRO A 154 -3.46 -0.49 -12.56
CA PRO A 154 -2.80 0.26 -11.51
C PRO A 154 -1.34 -0.15 -11.34
N PHE A 155 -0.53 0.86 -11.08
CA PHE A 155 0.84 0.76 -10.62
C PHE A 155 0.93 1.24 -9.18
N LEU A 156 1.11 0.31 -8.23
CA LEU A 156 1.33 0.61 -6.83
C LEU A 156 2.83 0.77 -6.58
N VAL A 157 3.24 1.89 -6.04
CA VAL A 157 4.66 2.14 -5.75
C VAL A 157 4.83 2.62 -4.31
N HIS A 158 5.74 1.96 -3.58
CA HIS A 158 6.11 2.41 -2.24
C HIS A 158 6.78 3.77 -2.33
N THR A 159 6.27 4.75 -1.59
CA THR A 159 6.73 6.13 -1.55
C THR A 159 6.84 6.62 -0.11
N GLY A 160 7.48 7.78 0.09
CA GLY A 160 7.61 8.37 1.43
C GLY A 160 8.56 7.60 2.36
N PHE A 161 8.69 8.08 3.59
CA PHE A 161 9.62 7.52 4.57
C PHE A 161 11.09 7.52 4.10
N ASP A 162 11.46 8.45 3.25
CA ASP A 162 12.79 8.54 2.61
C ASP A 162 13.91 8.52 3.66
N VAL A 163 13.75 9.27 4.76
CA VAL A 163 14.71 9.33 5.86
C VAL A 163 14.88 7.98 6.55
N PHE A 164 13.79 7.23 6.75
CA PHE A 164 13.84 5.90 7.35
C PHE A 164 14.68 4.92 6.51
N TYR A 165 14.54 4.99 5.17
CA TYR A 165 15.30 4.15 4.27
C TYR A 165 16.68 4.71 3.91
N GLY A 166 16.94 5.99 4.18
CA GLY A 166 18.14 6.69 3.73
C GLY A 166 18.24 6.80 2.21
N MET A 167 17.10 6.79 1.54
CA MET A 167 16.96 6.87 0.07
C MET A 167 15.86 7.88 -0.26
N TYR A 168 16.05 8.61 -1.34
CA TYR A 168 15.08 9.61 -1.78
C TYR A 168 14.44 9.19 -3.10
N MET A 169 13.12 9.33 -3.17
CA MET A 169 12.39 9.13 -4.41
C MET A 169 12.58 10.33 -5.34
N ASP A 170 12.77 10.05 -6.62
CA ASP A 170 12.71 11.09 -7.64
C ASP A 170 11.26 11.47 -7.91
N LEU A 171 10.83 12.58 -7.29
CA LEU A 171 9.45 13.06 -7.38
C LEU A 171 9.15 13.73 -8.72
N GLU A 172 10.17 14.27 -9.42
CA GLU A 172 10.01 14.84 -10.75
C GLU A 172 9.78 13.72 -11.78
N GLU A 173 10.53 12.64 -11.70
CA GLU A 173 10.31 11.45 -12.54
C GLU A 173 8.98 10.74 -12.22
N MET A 174 8.55 10.72 -10.97
CA MET A 174 7.22 10.23 -10.60
C MET A 174 6.12 11.06 -11.28
N GLU A 175 6.19 12.39 -11.18
CA GLU A 175 5.23 13.29 -11.82
C GLU A 175 5.27 13.17 -13.35
N ALA A 176 6.47 13.08 -13.95
CA ALA A 176 6.62 12.84 -15.38
C ALA A 176 5.96 11.54 -15.81
N THR A 177 6.11 10.47 -15.01
CA THR A 177 5.49 9.15 -15.28
C THR A 177 3.96 9.24 -15.23
N VAL A 178 3.38 9.92 -14.24
CA VAL A 178 1.92 10.12 -14.14
C VAL A 178 1.40 10.86 -15.37
N ARG A 179 2.10 11.89 -15.80
CA ARG A 179 1.72 12.70 -16.96
C ARG A 179 1.84 11.93 -18.28
N ASP A 180 2.92 11.17 -18.45
CA ASP A 180 3.27 10.52 -19.71
C ASP A 180 2.46 9.21 -19.94
N TYR A 181 1.89 8.64 -18.87
CA TYR A 181 1.07 7.42 -18.89
C TYR A 181 -0.33 7.67 -18.30
N PRO A 182 -1.20 8.45 -18.98
CA PRO A 182 -2.46 8.95 -18.41
C PRO A 182 -3.53 7.86 -18.18
N ASP A 183 -3.41 6.72 -18.83
CA ASP A 183 -4.34 5.59 -18.68
C ASP A 183 -3.90 4.60 -17.58
N MET A 184 -2.62 4.60 -17.22
CA MET A 184 -2.11 3.88 -16.04
C MET A 184 -2.55 4.61 -14.77
N GLN A 185 -3.08 3.88 -13.78
CA GLN A 185 -3.47 4.45 -12.49
C GLN A 185 -2.31 4.35 -11.51
N LEU A 186 -1.58 5.45 -11.28
CA LEU A 186 -0.46 5.46 -10.33
C LEU A 186 -0.96 5.64 -8.90
N VAL A 187 -0.70 4.66 -8.04
CA VAL A 187 -1.03 4.68 -6.61
C VAL A 187 0.24 4.89 -5.81
N ALA A 188 0.37 6.08 -5.21
CA ALA A 188 1.47 6.40 -4.30
C ALA A 188 1.19 5.80 -2.92
N VAL A 189 1.76 4.64 -2.65
CA VAL A 189 1.62 3.93 -1.37
C VAL A 189 2.38 4.69 -0.29
N HIS A 190 1.78 4.81 0.90
CA HIS A 190 2.19 5.67 2.01
C HIS A 190 2.14 7.18 1.69
N ALA A 191 1.36 7.56 0.64
CA ALA A 191 1.00 8.94 0.31
C ALA A 191 2.21 9.91 0.25
N VAL A 192 3.38 9.45 -0.19
CA VAL A 192 4.63 10.24 -0.22
C VAL A 192 4.93 10.92 1.13
N PHE A 193 4.62 10.22 2.23
CA PHE A 193 4.74 10.76 3.60
C PHE A 193 6.09 11.44 3.84
N PRO A 194 6.13 12.63 4.44
CA PRO A 194 5.01 13.45 4.92
C PRO A 194 4.61 14.60 3.96
N ARG A 195 4.88 14.50 2.65
CA ARG A 195 4.75 15.59 1.66
C ARG A 195 3.31 15.77 1.16
N PHE A 196 2.36 15.97 2.08
CA PHE A 196 0.93 16.04 1.76
C PHE A 196 0.55 17.22 0.84
N LYS A 197 1.23 18.35 0.95
CA LYS A 197 1.04 19.48 0.03
C LYS A 197 1.36 19.12 -1.42
N LEU A 198 2.44 18.36 -1.63
CA LEU A 198 2.81 17.88 -2.97
C LEU A 198 1.73 16.96 -3.54
N VAL A 199 1.33 15.93 -2.78
CA VAL A 199 0.36 14.96 -3.27
C VAL A 199 -1.04 15.56 -3.46
N HIS A 200 -1.41 16.58 -2.67
CA HIS A 200 -2.63 17.35 -2.89
C HIS A 200 -2.60 18.03 -4.29
N ARG A 201 -1.48 18.67 -4.65
CA ARG A 201 -1.31 19.25 -5.99
C ARG A 201 -1.40 18.17 -7.08
N LEU A 202 -0.72 17.04 -6.91
CA LEU A 202 -0.73 15.94 -7.90
C LEU A 202 -2.14 15.35 -8.09
N LEU A 203 -2.91 15.19 -7.01
CA LEU A 203 -4.32 14.79 -7.10
C LEU A 203 -5.17 15.81 -7.86
N ALA A 204 -4.92 17.11 -7.69
CA ALA A 204 -5.64 18.16 -8.40
C ALA A 204 -5.32 18.19 -9.90
N GLU A 205 -4.06 17.95 -10.27
CA GLU A 205 -3.57 18.06 -11.64
C GLU A 205 -3.76 16.79 -12.47
N TYR A 206 -3.66 15.60 -11.84
CA TYR A 206 -3.63 14.31 -12.54
C TYR A 206 -4.77 13.39 -12.09
N PRO A 207 -5.78 13.11 -12.95
CA PRO A 207 -6.92 12.26 -12.59
C PRO A 207 -6.55 10.78 -12.42
N ASN A 208 -5.39 10.36 -12.90
CA ASN A 208 -4.83 9.00 -12.78
C ASN A 208 -3.83 8.86 -11.61
N PHE A 209 -3.74 9.86 -10.73
CA PHE A 209 -2.94 9.80 -9.51
C PHE A 209 -3.82 9.47 -8.31
N TRP A 210 -3.40 8.52 -7.49
CA TRP A 210 -4.12 7.96 -6.34
C TRP A 210 -3.21 7.85 -5.14
N LEU A 211 -3.79 7.81 -3.94
CA LEU A 211 -3.06 7.58 -2.70
C LEU A 211 -3.52 6.31 -2.01
N ASP A 212 -2.56 5.63 -1.38
CA ASP A 212 -2.79 4.65 -0.34
C ASP A 212 -2.16 5.18 0.96
N MET A 213 -2.99 5.40 1.99
CA MET A 213 -2.61 6.00 3.27
C MET A 213 -2.03 5.01 4.27
N THR A 214 -1.74 3.79 3.83
CA THR A 214 -1.07 2.76 4.65
C THR A 214 0.08 3.36 5.45
N ASN A 215 0.14 3.08 6.74
CA ASN A 215 1.11 3.61 7.70
C ASN A 215 1.07 5.14 7.92
N SER A 216 0.67 5.96 6.93
CA SER A 216 0.69 7.41 7.05
C SER A 216 -0.29 7.93 8.11
N ILE A 217 -1.49 7.37 8.20
CA ILE A 217 -2.48 7.73 9.22
C ILE A 217 -1.94 7.41 10.64
N SER A 218 -1.35 6.21 10.81
CA SER A 218 -0.74 5.82 12.10
C SER A 218 0.47 6.68 12.46
N CYS A 219 1.24 7.15 11.48
CA CYS A 219 2.33 8.11 11.71
C CYS A 219 1.81 9.49 12.10
N MET A 220 0.72 9.96 11.49
CA MET A 220 0.07 11.20 11.90
C MET A 220 -0.50 11.07 13.32
N ARG A 221 -1.07 9.91 13.68
CA ARG A 221 -1.51 9.62 15.05
C ARG A 221 -0.32 9.65 16.02
N LEU A 222 0.79 9.02 15.68
CA LEU A 222 2.01 9.06 16.49
C LEU A 222 2.52 10.50 16.66
N TYR A 223 2.48 11.30 15.59
CA TYR A 223 2.83 12.72 15.68
C TYR A 223 1.97 13.46 16.72
N GLU A 224 0.65 13.25 16.70
CA GLU A 224 -0.26 13.83 17.69
C GLU A 224 0.10 13.46 19.13
N ASP A 225 0.46 12.20 19.36
CA ASP A 225 0.83 11.70 20.69
C ASP A 225 2.14 12.30 21.22
N ILE A 226 3.04 12.76 20.35
CA ILE A 226 4.40 13.17 20.74
C ILE A 226 4.75 14.64 20.43
N LYS A 227 3.95 15.39 19.69
CA LYS A 227 4.26 16.76 19.23
C LYS A 227 4.58 17.71 20.38
N ASP A 228 3.94 17.53 21.54
CA ASP A 228 4.10 18.35 22.73
C ASP A 228 5.09 17.77 23.76
N ASN A 229 5.58 16.54 23.57
CA ASN A 229 6.49 15.87 24.52
C ASN A 229 7.59 15.10 23.78
N ARG A 230 8.70 15.78 23.50
CA ARG A 230 9.82 15.23 22.74
C ARG A 230 10.87 14.50 23.58
N ASP A 231 10.71 14.45 24.92
CA ASP A 231 11.78 13.97 25.82
C ASP A 231 11.98 12.45 25.82
N ASN A 232 11.01 11.66 25.32
CA ASN A 232 11.08 10.20 25.27
C ASN A 232 10.48 9.65 23.96
N LEU A 233 11.02 10.10 22.83
CA LEU A 233 10.54 9.65 21.53
C LEU A 233 10.81 8.14 21.34
N PRO A 234 9.82 7.35 20.89
CA PRO A 234 10.08 5.98 20.47
C PRO A 234 11.08 5.98 19.30
N PRO A 235 11.92 4.94 19.14
CA PRO A 235 12.94 4.90 18.09
C PRO A 235 12.41 5.23 16.68
N MET A 236 11.19 4.84 16.36
CA MET A 236 10.55 5.18 15.09
C MET A 236 10.26 6.66 14.94
N ALA A 237 9.91 7.36 16.02
CA ALA A 237 9.62 8.79 15.93
C ALA A 237 10.84 9.63 15.58
N THR A 238 12.05 9.13 15.86
CA THR A 238 13.30 9.81 15.43
C THR A 238 13.52 9.73 13.92
N SER A 239 12.86 8.79 13.25
CA SER A 239 12.88 8.63 11.78
C SER A 239 11.74 9.37 11.09
N LEU A 240 10.79 9.93 11.84
CA LEU A 240 9.77 10.80 11.30
C LEU A 240 10.35 12.20 11.10
N GLU A 241 10.17 12.74 9.93
CA GLU A 241 10.52 14.12 9.58
C GLU A 241 9.54 15.08 10.28
N MET A 242 9.68 15.21 11.62
CA MET A 242 8.69 15.88 12.48
C MET A 242 8.43 17.34 12.10
N ASP A 243 9.44 18.03 11.57
CA ASP A 243 9.26 19.40 11.10
C ASP A 243 8.48 19.42 9.77
N ASP A 244 8.75 18.50 8.87
CA ASP A 244 8.00 18.36 7.62
C ASP A 244 6.57 17.90 7.88
N VAL A 245 6.34 16.99 8.85
CA VAL A 245 4.98 16.63 9.29
C VAL A 245 4.22 17.85 9.78
N ARG A 246 4.85 18.69 10.60
CA ARG A 246 4.23 19.92 11.11
C ARG A 246 3.90 20.89 9.97
N GLU A 247 4.80 21.07 9.01
CA GLU A 247 4.59 21.96 7.86
C GLU A 247 3.47 21.51 6.93
N ASN A 248 3.23 20.19 6.84
CA ASN A 248 2.21 19.59 5.99
C ASN A 248 0.95 19.16 6.76
N TYR A 249 0.82 19.53 8.04
CA TYR A 249 -0.23 19.02 8.93
C TYR A 249 -1.65 19.35 8.43
N ASP A 250 -1.89 20.60 8.05
CA ASP A 250 -3.20 21.02 7.54
C ASP A 250 -3.49 20.41 6.16
N ASP A 251 -2.47 20.23 5.32
CA ASP A 251 -2.63 19.62 4.01
C ASP A 251 -3.01 18.12 4.11
N PHE A 252 -2.65 17.44 5.21
CA PHE A 252 -3.13 16.08 5.49
C PHE A 252 -4.67 16.02 5.52
N PHE A 253 -5.34 16.93 6.24
CA PHE A 253 -6.81 16.94 6.32
C PHE A 253 -7.45 17.35 4.99
N ARG A 254 -6.86 18.31 4.29
CA ARG A 254 -7.36 18.77 2.98
C ARG A 254 -7.40 17.67 1.94
N LEU A 255 -6.54 16.67 2.03
CA LEU A 255 -6.61 15.50 1.14
C LEU A 255 -7.97 14.81 1.21
N PHE A 256 -8.48 14.60 2.44
CA PHE A 256 -9.75 13.91 2.67
C PHE A 256 -10.97 14.79 2.42
N GLU A 257 -10.81 16.11 2.46
CA GLU A 257 -11.86 17.07 2.13
C GLU A 257 -12.04 17.20 0.60
N ASP A 258 -10.91 17.26 -0.13
CA ASP A 258 -10.92 17.62 -1.55
C ASP A 258 -10.92 16.39 -2.49
N PHE A 259 -10.36 15.23 -2.07
CA PHE A 259 -10.15 14.08 -2.95
C PHE A 259 -10.44 12.71 -2.29
N PRO A 260 -11.46 12.56 -1.43
CA PRO A 260 -11.68 11.31 -0.70
C PRO A 260 -11.90 10.11 -1.62
N GLU A 261 -12.42 10.33 -2.85
CA GLU A 261 -12.73 9.29 -3.82
C GLU A 261 -11.49 8.66 -4.49
N ARG A 262 -10.28 9.19 -4.24
CA ARG A 262 -9.01 8.70 -4.77
C ARG A 262 -7.98 8.36 -3.68
N ILE A 263 -8.43 8.25 -2.45
CA ILE A 263 -7.60 7.92 -1.30
C ILE A 263 -8.07 6.59 -0.71
N MET A 264 -7.18 5.62 -0.65
CA MET A 264 -7.43 4.28 -0.12
C MET A 264 -6.67 4.08 1.19
N TYR A 265 -7.03 3.04 1.94
CA TYR A 265 -6.38 2.71 3.19
C TYR A 265 -6.11 1.21 3.33
N GLY A 266 -4.83 0.86 3.48
CA GLY A 266 -4.33 -0.48 3.75
C GLY A 266 -3.59 -0.58 5.09
N THR A 267 -3.16 -1.78 5.45
CA THR A 267 -2.58 -2.07 6.76
C THR A 267 -1.08 -2.31 6.75
N ASP A 268 -0.51 -2.73 5.62
CA ASP A 268 0.85 -3.27 5.53
C ASP A 268 1.01 -4.57 6.37
N PHE A 269 -0.11 -5.29 6.56
CA PHE A 269 -0.09 -6.52 7.34
C PHE A 269 0.75 -7.62 6.66
N PRO A 270 1.58 -8.37 7.38
CA PRO A 270 1.74 -8.41 8.84
C PRO A 270 2.87 -7.52 9.37
N VAL A 271 3.39 -6.57 8.62
CA VAL A 271 4.58 -5.77 8.99
C VAL A 271 4.30 -4.29 9.29
N GLY A 272 3.06 -3.86 9.15
CA GLY A 272 2.61 -2.50 9.46
C GLY A 272 2.57 -2.14 10.95
N PHE A 273 1.84 -1.09 11.30
CA PHE A 273 1.80 -0.53 12.65
C PHE A 273 0.90 -1.28 13.64
N GLY A 274 0.06 -2.18 13.17
CA GLY A 274 -0.86 -2.92 14.05
C GLY A 274 -1.80 -3.86 13.31
N TYR A 275 -2.74 -4.43 14.08
CA TYR A 275 -3.87 -5.20 13.53
C TYR A 275 -4.94 -4.27 12.96
N HIS A 276 -5.77 -4.79 12.06
CA HIS A 276 -6.88 -4.07 11.44
C HIS A 276 -7.75 -3.26 12.42
N PRO A 277 -8.24 -3.79 13.55
CA PRO A 277 -9.03 -3.00 14.49
C PRO A 277 -8.29 -1.78 15.04
N ALA A 278 -7.00 -1.94 15.37
CA ALA A 278 -6.21 -0.82 15.91
C ALA A 278 -5.96 0.29 14.89
N LEU A 279 -5.88 -0.07 13.61
CA LEU A 279 -5.71 0.88 12.52
C LEU A 279 -7.01 1.65 12.20
N LEU A 280 -8.18 1.02 12.39
CA LEU A 280 -9.46 1.73 12.36
C LEU A 280 -9.58 2.75 13.52
N ASP A 281 -9.05 2.42 14.71
CA ASP A 281 -9.00 3.37 15.83
C ASP A 281 -8.10 4.58 15.52
N ASP A 282 -6.99 4.37 14.81
CA ASP A 282 -6.13 5.49 14.35
C ASP A 282 -6.87 6.38 13.34
N LEU A 283 -7.62 5.81 12.41
CA LEU A 283 -8.44 6.54 11.47
C LEU A 283 -9.52 7.37 12.20
N ARG A 284 -10.25 6.74 13.11
CA ARG A 284 -11.33 7.38 13.88
C ARG A 284 -10.87 8.45 14.85
N PHE A 285 -9.62 8.37 15.28
CA PHE A 285 -9.02 9.39 16.16
C PHE A 285 -9.10 10.79 15.55
N PHE A 286 -8.95 10.91 14.23
CA PHE A 286 -9.00 12.19 13.53
C PHE A 286 -10.41 12.74 13.32
N GLY A 287 -11.46 11.97 13.70
CA GLY A 287 -12.85 12.42 13.65
C GLY A 287 -13.37 12.61 12.23
N PHE A 288 -12.84 11.89 11.26
CA PHE A 288 -13.38 11.89 9.91
C PHE A 288 -14.87 11.49 9.91
N SER A 289 -15.63 12.06 8.99
CA SER A 289 -17.02 11.68 8.82
C SER A 289 -17.14 10.23 8.35
N ARG A 290 -18.29 9.61 8.60
CA ARG A 290 -18.57 8.25 8.10
C ARG A 290 -18.42 8.16 6.58
N ASP A 291 -18.80 9.20 5.85
CA ASP A 291 -18.67 9.24 4.39
C ASP A 291 -17.18 9.18 3.96
N VAL A 292 -16.30 9.90 4.65
CA VAL A 292 -14.85 9.84 4.41
C VAL A 292 -14.30 8.46 4.76
N GLU A 293 -14.70 7.89 5.91
CA GLU A 293 -14.29 6.53 6.30
C GLU A 293 -14.70 5.50 5.22
N GLU A 294 -15.94 5.56 4.73
CA GLU A 294 -16.44 4.68 3.68
C GLU A 294 -15.70 4.87 2.34
N GLN A 295 -15.34 6.12 2.00
CA GLN A 295 -14.49 6.38 0.82
C GLN A 295 -13.15 5.68 0.94
N LEU A 296 -12.42 5.88 2.05
CA LEU A 296 -11.08 5.34 2.24
C LEU A 296 -11.05 3.80 2.29
N LEU A 297 -12.03 3.22 2.97
CA LEU A 297 -12.04 1.78 3.22
C LEU A 297 -12.59 0.98 2.04
N PHE A 298 -13.46 1.58 1.22
CA PHE A 298 -14.17 0.81 0.20
C PHE A 298 -14.37 1.55 -1.13
N LYS A 299 -15.02 2.73 -1.12
CA LYS A 299 -15.46 3.37 -2.36
C LYS A 299 -14.32 3.79 -3.28
N ALA A 300 -13.20 4.28 -2.72
CA ALA A 300 -12.03 4.64 -3.53
C ALA A 300 -11.44 3.42 -4.23
N VAL A 301 -11.40 2.26 -3.56
CA VAL A 301 -10.96 1.00 -4.19
C VAL A 301 -11.92 0.61 -5.32
N HIS A 302 -13.22 0.66 -5.08
CA HIS A 302 -14.24 0.39 -6.11
C HIS A 302 -14.07 1.34 -7.31
N ASN A 303 -13.82 2.62 -7.08
CA ASN A 303 -13.58 3.62 -8.13
C ASN A 303 -12.32 3.30 -8.94
N LEU A 304 -11.21 2.92 -8.27
CA LEU A 304 -9.98 2.50 -8.93
C LEU A 304 -10.23 1.29 -9.83
N LEU A 305 -10.86 0.24 -9.30
CA LEU A 305 -11.13 -0.99 -10.04
C LEU A 305 -12.09 -0.77 -11.21
N SER A 306 -13.07 0.13 -11.07
CA SER A 306 -13.98 0.52 -12.15
C SER A 306 -13.22 1.17 -13.32
N ARG A 307 -12.23 2.01 -13.02
CA ARG A 307 -11.38 2.61 -14.06
C ARG A 307 -10.49 1.60 -14.77
N CYS A 308 -10.08 0.56 -14.05
CA CYS A 308 -9.23 -0.50 -14.59
C CYS A 308 -9.98 -1.52 -15.44
N GLY A 309 -11.31 -1.47 -15.51
CA GLY A 309 -12.12 -2.34 -16.35
C GLY A 309 -11.99 -3.83 -15.99
N HIS A 310 -11.96 -4.17 -14.69
CA HIS A 310 -11.88 -5.56 -14.21
C HIS A 310 -13.25 -6.03 -13.68
N PRO A 311 -14.16 -6.48 -14.58
CA PRO A 311 -15.57 -6.71 -14.25
C PRO A 311 -15.77 -7.79 -13.18
N ASP A 312 -14.96 -8.85 -13.18
CA ASP A 312 -15.11 -9.96 -12.25
C ASP A 312 -14.82 -9.54 -10.79
N THR A 313 -13.75 -8.76 -10.58
CA THR A 313 -13.42 -8.22 -9.25
C THR A 313 -14.45 -7.19 -8.80
N LEU A 314 -14.93 -6.34 -9.73
CA LEU A 314 -16.00 -5.36 -9.43
C LEU A 314 -17.30 -6.06 -9.04
N ALA A 315 -17.75 -7.07 -9.80
CA ALA A 315 -18.96 -7.82 -9.49
C ALA A 315 -18.87 -8.51 -8.12
N SER A 316 -17.68 -8.95 -7.73
CA SER A 316 -17.44 -9.53 -6.40
C SER A 316 -17.57 -8.49 -5.29
N LEU A 317 -17.09 -7.25 -5.52
CA LEU A 317 -17.21 -6.14 -4.56
C LEU A 317 -18.64 -5.59 -4.46
N GLU A 318 -19.41 -5.58 -5.54
CA GLU A 318 -20.82 -5.14 -5.55
C GLU A 318 -21.74 -6.05 -4.73
N GLY A 319 -21.28 -7.24 -4.36
CA GLY A 319 -22.01 -8.21 -3.52
C GLY A 319 -21.85 -7.98 -2.00
N ILE A 320 -21.04 -6.99 -1.58
CA ILE A 320 -20.78 -6.64 -0.18
C ILE A 320 -21.71 -5.50 0.27
#